data_d8a365c99ca1a3e6154edeebaf6b4e7f
#
_entry.id   d8a365c99ca1a3e6154edeebaf6b4e7f
#
_cell.length_a   1.000
_cell.length_b   1.000
_cell.length_c   1.000
_cell.angle_alpha   90.00
_cell.angle_beta   90.00
_cell.angle_gamma   90.00
#
_symmetry.space_group_name_H-M   'P 1'
#
loop_
_entity.id
_entity.type
_entity.pdbx_description
1 polymer ?
#
loop_
_entity_poly.entity_id
_entity_poly.type
_entity_poly.pdbx_seq_one_letter_code
_entity_poly.pdbx_strand_id
1 'polypeptide(L)'
;MTGEAELKTKGLSVFEKYLTVWVGLCIAGGIALGKIAPGLARSLDGMALYVRGAPVVSIPIAVCLFFMMYPIMVKIDFGEVLQAGKSIKPVGLTLFINWAVKPFTMYAIATLFLGTIFYGLIGPDAVDVVKVPFGVDLPVGSAYGVGTIIEVDGMRMWEIPLWRSYFAGCILLGIAPCTAMVLVWGYLAKGNDGHTLVMVAINSLTMLLLYGLLGGFLLRVGHLPVPWRALLLSISVYVALPLAAGFVSRKWIIHARGETWFREKFLHILTPVTIVALLVTLVLLFSFKGETILDNPLTIVWIAIPLFIQTTLIFGLGYGLARLLKLSYRDAAPSAMIGASNHFEVAIATSTMLFGLSSGAALATVVGVLIEVPVMLLLVKICLKTKGWFPAESDQ
;
A
#
# COMPACT_ATOMS: atom_id res chain seq x y z
N MET A 1 -27.08 13.50 -31.38
CA MET A 1 -25.90 14.06 -32.07
C MET A 1 -25.23 14.97 -31.06
N THR A 2 -24.38 14.45 -30.24
CA THR A 2 -23.68 15.23 -29.22
C THR A 2 -22.34 14.58 -29.01
N GLY A 3 -21.31 15.40 -29.14
CA GLY A 3 -19.92 15.10 -29.24
C GLY A 3 -19.39 14.13 -28.21
N GLU A 4 -19.00 12.98 -28.66
CA GLU A 4 -17.92 12.21 -28.11
C GLU A 4 -16.66 13.08 -28.21
N ALA A 5 -16.33 13.74 -27.12
CA ALA A 5 -15.02 14.36 -26.97
C ALA A 5 -13.99 13.23 -27.07
N GLU A 6 -13.36 13.12 -28.20
CA GLU A 6 -12.14 12.36 -28.41
C GLU A 6 -11.15 12.71 -27.30
N LEU A 7 -11.12 11.91 -26.24
CA LEU A 7 -9.96 11.80 -25.37
C LEU A 7 -8.84 11.24 -26.27
N LYS A 8 -8.11 12.16 -26.92
CA LYS A 8 -6.87 11.85 -27.61
C LYS A 8 -6.08 10.95 -26.68
N THR A 9 -5.84 9.74 -27.10
CA THR A 9 -4.90 8.77 -26.54
C THR A 9 -3.53 9.43 -26.44
N LYS A 10 -3.28 10.19 -25.37
CA LYS A 10 -1.92 10.55 -24.99
C LYS A 10 -1.22 9.24 -24.70
N GLY A 11 -0.21 8.90 -25.51
CA GLY A 11 0.67 7.76 -25.25
C GLY A 11 1.17 7.82 -23.80
N LEU A 12 1.52 6.65 -23.24
CA LEU A 12 2.14 6.51 -21.93
C LEU A 12 3.09 7.67 -21.66
N SER A 13 2.94 8.34 -20.51
CA SER A 13 3.94 9.33 -20.10
C SER A 13 5.30 8.63 -19.98
N VAL A 14 6.39 9.38 -20.19
CA VAL A 14 7.76 8.84 -20.06
C VAL A 14 7.94 8.14 -18.72
N PHE A 15 7.30 8.65 -17.67
CA PHE A 15 7.32 8.05 -16.35
C PHE A 15 6.68 6.65 -16.33
N GLU A 16 5.47 6.51 -16.84
CA GLU A 16 4.74 5.23 -16.85
C GLU A 16 5.45 4.18 -17.71
N LYS A 17 6.03 4.61 -18.84
CA LYS A 17 6.77 3.74 -19.74
C LYS A 17 8.02 3.15 -19.09
N TYR A 18 8.71 3.92 -18.25
CA TYR A 18 9.97 3.55 -17.60
C TYR A 18 9.84 3.42 -16.08
N LEU A 19 8.63 3.13 -15.58
CA LEU A 19 8.35 3.05 -14.14
C LEU A 19 9.32 2.12 -13.39
N THR A 20 9.59 0.93 -13.94
CA THR A 20 10.55 -0.02 -13.34
C THR A 20 11.96 0.56 -13.24
N VAL A 21 12.38 1.33 -14.25
CA VAL A 21 13.70 1.99 -14.25
C VAL A 21 13.74 3.09 -13.17
N TRP A 22 12.69 3.91 -13.07
CA TRP A 22 12.59 4.95 -12.04
C TRP A 22 12.62 4.36 -10.64
N VAL A 23 11.86 3.29 -10.40
CA VAL A 23 11.87 2.59 -9.11
C VAL A 23 13.26 2.02 -8.82
N GLY A 24 13.91 1.37 -9.79
CA GLY A 24 15.27 0.86 -9.65
C GLY A 24 16.31 1.95 -9.33
N LEU A 25 16.20 3.11 -9.98
CA LEU A 25 17.04 4.28 -9.68
C LEU A 25 16.80 4.83 -8.28
N CYS A 26 15.55 4.89 -7.82
CA CYS A 26 15.22 5.31 -6.46
C CYS A 26 15.77 4.35 -5.40
N ILE A 27 15.73 3.05 -5.66
CA ILE A 27 16.32 2.03 -4.80
C ILE A 27 17.83 2.25 -4.70
N ALA A 28 18.52 2.28 -5.85
CA ALA A 28 19.96 2.48 -5.88
C ALA A 28 20.37 3.83 -5.27
N GLY A 29 19.67 4.91 -5.62
CA GLY A 29 19.90 6.24 -5.08
C GLY A 29 19.62 6.34 -3.58
N GLY A 30 18.56 5.71 -3.08
CA GLY A 30 18.24 5.65 -1.66
C GLY A 30 19.32 4.91 -0.87
N ILE A 31 19.72 3.72 -1.31
CA ILE A 31 20.79 2.94 -0.69
C ILE A 31 22.11 3.74 -0.70
N ALA A 32 22.45 4.36 -1.83
CA ALA A 32 23.64 5.20 -1.93
C ALA A 32 23.57 6.39 -0.97
N LEU A 33 22.42 7.08 -0.87
CA LEU A 33 22.20 8.19 0.06
C LEU A 33 22.39 7.73 1.52
N GLY A 34 21.85 6.59 1.91
CA GLY A 34 22.00 6.02 3.26
C GLY A 34 23.46 5.75 3.61
N LYS A 35 24.26 5.26 2.63
CA LYS A 35 25.70 5.00 2.83
C LYS A 35 26.56 6.27 2.82
N ILE A 36 26.31 7.19 1.87
CA ILE A 36 27.15 8.39 1.69
C ILE A 36 26.83 9.45 2.75
N ALA A 37 25.56 9.57 3.13
CA ALA A 37 25.10 10.58 4.08
C ALA A 37 24.26 9.96 5.23
N PRO A 38 24.83 9.04 6.05
CA PRO A 38 24.08 8.40 7.13
C PRO A 38 23.59 9.39 8.20
N GLY A 39 24.29 10.52 8.37
CA GLY A 39 23.86 11.61 9.25
C GLY A 39 22.56 12.28 8.78
N LEU A 40 22.40 12.49 7.47
CA LEU A 40 21.18 13.04 6.90
C LEU A 40 20.01 12.06 7.07
N ALA A 41 20.23 10.77 6.77
CA ALA A 41 19.22 9.73 6.95
C ALA A 41 18.74 9.68 8.42
N ARG A 42 19.65 9.65 9.38
CA ARG A 42 19.32 9.70 10.83
C ARG A 42 18.61 10.98 11.24
N SER A 43 19.02 12.13 10.71
CA SER A 43 18.35 13.41 11.01
C SER A 43 16.92 13.44 10.50
N LEU A 44 16.67 12.90 9.30
CA LEU A 44 15.33 12.78 8.73
C LEU A 44 14.47 11.78 9.48
N ASP A 45 15.05 10.66 9.92
CA ASP A 45 14.36 9.68 10.77
C ASP A 45 14.00 10.27 12.14
N GLY A 46 14.90 11.07 12.71
CA GLY A 46 14.69 11.80 13.97
C GLY A 46 13.61 12.89 13.90
N MET A 47 13.20 13.33 12.68
CA MET A 47 12.11 14.30 12.49
C MET A 47 10.75 13.59 12.68
N ALA A 48 10.35 13.40 13.91
CA ALA A 48 9.08 12.77 14.25
C ALA A 48 8.22 13.66 15.15
N LEU A 49 6.90 13.51 15.03
CA LEU A 49 5.98 14.02 16.04
C LEU A 49 6.04 13.14 17.27
N TYR A 50 6.38 13.72 18.40
CA TYR A 50 6.44 13.02 19.67
C TYR A 50 5.17 13.24 20.46
N VAL A 51 4.60 12.16 21.00
CA VAL A 51 3.48 12.21 21.93
C VAL A 51 3.90 11.46 23.19
N ARG A 52 3.93 12.15 24.33
CA ARG A 52 4.41 11.61 25.62
C ARG A 52 5.81 10.98 25.55
N GLY A 53 6.71 11.62 24.80
CA GLY A 53 8.10 11.17 24.67
C GLY A 53 8.34 10.02 23.66
N ALA A 54 7.29 9.47 23.05
CA ALA A 54 7.43 8.46 22.00
C ALA A 54 7.24 9.08 20.62
N PRO A 55 8.13 8.81 19.62
CA PRO A 55 7.94 9.25 18.25
C PRO A 55 6.75 8.51 17.64
N VAL A 56 5.76 9.23 17.16
CA VAL A 56 4.49 8.66 16.67
C VAL A 56 4.42 8.67 15.15
N VAL A 57 4.75 9.78 14.52
CA VAL A 57 4.65 9.97 13.07
C VAL A 57 5.95 10.56 12.56
N SER A 58 6.60 9.91 11.59
CA SER A 58 7.72 10.50 10.85
C SER A 58 7.21 11.63 9.96
N ILE A 59 7.66 12.86 10.21
CA ILE A 59 7.20 14.04 9.47
C ILE A 59 7.56 13.95 7.97
N PRO A 60 8.80 13.60 7.57
CA PRO A 60 9.15 13.51 6.16
C PRO A 60 8.30 12.49 5.41
N ILE A 61 8.07 11.31 6.00
CA ILE A 61 7.22 10.28 5.41
C ILE A 61 5.78 10.77 5.33
N ALA A 62 5.24 11.37 6.39
CA ALA A 62 3.86 11.86 6.42
C ALA A 62 3.61 12.93 5.35
N VAL A 63 4.54 13.86 5.17
CA VAL A 63 4.46 14.90 4.13
C VAL A 63 4.50 14.29 2.73
N CYS A 64 5.44 13.39 2.47
CA CYS A 64 5.53 12.70 1.17
C CYS A 64 4.25 11.91 0.88
N LEU A 65 3.76 11.13 1.85
CA LEU A 65 2.53 10.35 1.69
C LEU A 65 1.29 11.23 1.49
N PHE A 66 1.21 12.36 2.19
CA PHE A 66 0.14 13.33 1.97
C PHE A 66 0.14 13.84 0.53
N PHE A 67 1.27 14.31 0.02
CA PHE A 67 1.37 14.82 -1.35
C PHE A 67 1.24 13.74 -2.42
N MET A 68 1.44 12.49 -2.09
CA MET A 68 1.17 11.36 -2.97
C MET A 68 -0.32 11.01 -2.99
N MET A 69 -0.98 10.97 -1.82
CA MET A 69 -2.38 10.58 -1.67
C MET A 69 -3.37 11.70 -2.05
N TYR A 70 -3.10 12.93 -1.63
CA TYR A 70 -3.99 14.08 -1.84
C TYR A 70 -4.39 14.27 -3.31
N PRO A 71 -3.48 14.24 -4.31
CA PRO A 71 -3.86 14.40 -5.72
C PRO A 71 -4.77 13.29 -6.25
N ILE A 72 -4.69 12.10 -5.68
CA ILE A 72 -5.55 10.97 -6.03
C ILE A 72 -6.94 11.19 -5.43
N MET A 73 -6.99 11.57 -4.15
CA MET A 73 -8.24 11.81 -3.43
C MET A 73 -9.04 12.98 -4.01
N VAL A 74 -8.37 14.01 -4.51
CA VAL A 74 -9.00 15.14 -5.21
C VAL A 74 -9.71 14.71 -6.50
N LYS A 75 -9.23 13.68 -7.18
CA LYS A 75 -9.85 13.15 -8.41
C LYS A 75 -11.17 12.43 -8.15
N ILE A 76 -11.41 11.96 -6.93
CA ILE A 76 -12.60 11.18 -6.59
C ILE A 76 -13.86 12.04 -6.73
N ASP A 77 -14.79 11.59 -7.56
CA ASP A 77 -16.13 12.10 -7.63
C ASP A 77 -17.10 11.20 -6.85
N PHE A 78 -17.50 11.66 -5.66
CA PHE A 78 -18.40 10.88 -4.82
C PHE A 78 -19.80 10.72 -5.43
N GLY A 79 -20.21 11.61 -6.34
CA GLY A 79 -21.45 11.46 -7.11
C GLY A 79 -21.38 10.28 -8.08
N GLU A 80 -20.28 10.15 -8.80
CA GLU A 80 -20.02 8.98 -9.67
C GLU A 80 -19.92 7.69 -8.88
N VAL A 81 -19.31 7.71 -7.68
CA VAL A 81 -19.22 6.54 -6.79
C VAL A 81 -20.61 6.02 -6.40
N LEU A 82 -21.53 6.92 -6.06
CA LEU A 82 -22.91 6.55 -5.74
C LEU A 82 -23.67 5.98 -6.97
N GLN A 83 -23.38 6.48 -8.17
CA GLN A 83 -23.98 5.96 -9.40
C GLN A 83 -23.39 4.62 -9.84
N ALA A 84 -22.11 4.39 -9.58
CA ALA A 84 -21.43 3.14 -9.91
C ALA A 84 -21.85 1.94 -9.03
N GLY A 85 -22.55 2.17 -7.93
CA GLY A 85 -23.31 1.14 -7.22
C GLY A 85 -24.29 0.37 -8.12
N LYS A 86 -24.57 0.87 -9.33
CA LYS A 86 -25.34 0.16 -10.36
C LYS A 86 -24.58 -0.99 -11.02
N SER A 87 -23.23 -0.96 -11.03
CA SER A 87 -22.40 -2.05 -11.54
C SER A 87 -22.03 -3.04 -10.41
N ILE A 88 -23.06 -3.68 -9.85
CA ILE A 88 -22.95 -4.52 -8.63
C ILE A 88 -21.93 -5.66 -8.80
N LYS A 89 -21.85 -6.31 -9.97
CA LYS A 89 -20.99 -7.47 -10.18
C LYS A 89 -19.50 -7.17 -10.08
N PRO A 90 -18.90 -6.23 -10.85
CA PRO A 90 -17.46 -5.98 -10.78
C PRO A 90 -17.06 -5.29 -9.46
N VAL A 91 -17.89 -4.38 -8.94
CA VAL A 91 -17.67 -3.74 -7.63
C VAL A 91 -17.73 -4.75 -6.50
N GLY A 92 -18.77 -5.58 -6.46
CA GLY A 92 -18.94 -6.62 -5.44
C GLY A 92 -17.82 -7.66 -5.48
N LEU A 93 -17.39 -8.09 -6.67
CA LEU A 93 -16.25 -8.99 -6.83
C LEU A 93 -14.98 -8.39 -6.23
N THR A 94 -14.67 -7.13 -6.58
CA THR A 94 -13.45 -6.47 -6.11
C THR A 94 -13.47 -6.28 -4.59
N LEU A 95 -14.60 -5.88 -4.00
CA LEU A 95 -14.75 -5.76 -2.55
C LEU A 95 -14.62 -7.11 -1.85
N PHE A 96 -15.22 -8.16 -2.39
CA PHE A 96 -15.12 -9.51 -1.85
C PHE A 96 -13.66 -9.99 -1.85
N ILE A 97 -12.95 -9.83 -2.97
CA ILE A 97 -11.53 -10.19 -3.05
C ILE A 97 -10.69 -9.38 -2.06
N ASN A 98 -10.86 -8.06 -2.00
CA ASN A 98 -10.05 -7.18 -1.17
C ASN A 98 -10.25 -7.41 0.34
N TRP A 99 -11.48 -7.70 0.78
CA TRP A 99 -11.81 -7.70 2.20
C TRP A 99 -12.13 -9.08 2.79
N ALA A 100 -12.63 -10.03 1.97
CA ALA A 100 -12.97 -11.36 2.42
C ALA A 100 -11.95 -12.44 2.01
N VAL A 101 -11.15 -12.23 0.97
CA VAL A 101 -10.20 -13.25 0.49
C VAL A 101 -8.76 -12.84 0.80
N LYS A 102 -8.35 -11.68 0.33
CA LYS A 102 -6.97 -11.21 0.37
C LYS A 102 -6.35 -11.16 1.79
N PRO A 103 -7.00 -10.60 2.83
CA PRO A 103 -6.44 -10.54 4.18
C PRO A 103 -6.15 -11.92 4.77
N PHE A 104 -7.09 -12.85 4.61
CA PHE A 104 -6.99 -14.21 5.18
C PHE A 104 -6.00 -15.08 4.43
N THR A 105 -5.93 -14.96 3.11
CA THR A 105 -4.90 -15.65 2.31
C THR A 105 -3.51 -15.12 2.64
N MET A 106 -3.35 -13.81 2.87
CA MET A 106 -2.06 -13.26 3.30
C MET A 106 -1.66 -13.81 4.67
N TYR A 107 -2.60 -13.87 5.62
CA TYR A 107 -2.36 -14.47 6.93
C TYR A 107 -1.88 -15.92 6.80
N ALA A 108 -2.60 -16.74 6.03
CA ALA A 108 -2.26 -18.15 5.85
C ALA A 108 -0.89 -18.33 5.18
N ILE A 109 -0.62 -17.58 4.09
CA ILE A 109 0.63 -17.65 3.34
C ILE A 109 1.80 -17.15 4.20
N ALA A 110 1.66 -16.00 4.88
CA ALA A 110 2.71 -15.48 5.74
C ALA A 110 3.01 -16.41 6.92
N THR A 111 2.00 -17.00 7.55
CA THR A 111 2.18 -17.99 8.62
C THR A 111 2.90 -19.24 8.10
N LEU A 112 2.49 -19.77 6.94
CA LEU A 112 3.08 -20.97 6.35
C LEU A 112 4.56 -20.72 5.99
N PHE A 113 4.86 -19.64 5.28
CA PHE A 113 6.22 -19.40 4.81
C PHE A 113 7.14 -18.88 5.91
N LEU A 114 6.76 -17.83 6.62
CA LEU A 114 7.64 -17.20 7.62
C LEU A 114 7.62 -17.96 8.95
N GLY A 115 6.45 -18.48 9.35
CA GLY A 115 6.32 -19.17 10.64
C GLY A 115 6.59 -20.68 10.59
N THR A 116 6.75 -21.29 9.40
CA THR A 116 7.00 -22.73 9.28
C THR A 116 8.16 -23.03 8.35
N ILE A 117 8.04 -22.70 7.04
CA ILE A 117 9.04 -23.12 6.02
C ILE A 117 10.38 -22.41 6.25
N PHE A 118 10.37 -21.09 6.45
CA PHE A 118 11.57 -20.28 6.63
C PHE A 118 11.94 -20.05 8.09
N TYR A 119 11.16 -20.59 9.04
CA TYR A 119 11.39 -20.38 10.48
C TYR A 119 12.80 -20.73 10.91
N GLY A 120 13.30 -21.91 10.50
CA GLY A 120 14.67 -22.33 10.79
C GLY A 120 15.76 -21.50 10.07
N LEU A 121 15.45 -20.92 8.90
CA LEU A 121 16.36 -20.08 8.12
C LEU A 121 16.42 -18.65 8.67
N ILE A 122 15.29 -18.11 9.16
CA ILE A 122 15.23 -16.81 9.82
C ILE A 122 15.97 -16.85 11.17
N GLY A 123 15.97 -18.00 11.82
CA GLY A 123 16.53 -18.25 13.14
C GLY A 123 15.44 -18.28 14.21
N PRO A 124 15.29 -19.44 14.89
CA PRO A 124 14.28 -19.59 15.94
C PRO A 124 14.42 -18.59 17.09
N ASP A 125 15.67 -18.25 17.41
CA ASP A 125 16.05 -17.34 18.50
C ASP A 125 16.31 -15.90 18.02
N ALA A 126 16.11 -15.64 16.71
CA ALA A 126 16.28 -14.30 16.17
C ALA A 126 15.16 -13.38 16.65
N VAL A 127 15.55 -12.25 17.20
CA VAL A 127 14.64 -11.24 17.75
C VAL A 127 14.73 -9.93 16.98
N ASP A 128 13.64 -9.21 16.95
CA ASP A 128 13.55 -7.84 16.48
C ASP A 128 13.21 -6.94 17.66
N VAL A 129 13.98 -5.87 17.82
CA VAL A 129 13.76 -4.88 18.87
C VAL A 129 13.02 -3.70 18.25
N VAL A 130 11.74 -3.68 18.47
CA VAL A 130 10.84 -2.74 17.83
C VAL A 130 10.32 -1.70 18.84
N LYS A 131 9.82 -0.60 18.31
CA LYS A 131 9.20 0.43 19.12
C LYS A 131 7.98 -0.11 19.84
N VAL A 132 7.81 0.28 21.13
CA VAL A 132 6.55 0.02 21.84
C VAL A 132 5.43 0.83 21.17
N PRO A 133 4.32 0.20 20.77
CA PRO A 133 3.26 0.89 20.07
C PRO A 133 2.61 1.98 20.93
N PHE A 134 2.21 3.09 20.29
CA PHE A 134 1.56 4.21 20.97
C PHE A 134 0.31 3.76 21.76
N GLY A 135 0.24 4.16 23.01
CA GLY A 135 -0.88 3.82 23.91
C GLY A 135 -0.66 2.56 24.74
N VAL A 136 0.50 1.91 24.64
CA VAL A 136 0.95 0.83 25.53
C VAL A 136 1.82 1.42 26.62
N ASP A 137 1.38 1.29 27.87
CA ASP A 137 2.12 1.77 29.04
C ASP A 137 2.36 0.61 30.01
N LEU A 138 3.28 -0.26 29.62
CA LEU A 138 3.70 -1.42 30.43
C LEU A 138 5.12 -1.18 30.95
N PRO A 139 5.43 -1.62 32.21
CA PRO A 139 6.77 -1.54 32.74
C PRO A 139 7.74 -2.49 32.02
N VAL A 140 9.04 -2.19 32.12
CA VAL A 140 10.11 -3.06 31.64
C VAL A 140 10.01 -4.42 32.32
N GLY A 141 10.26 -5.50 31.57
CA GLY A 141 10.09 -6.88 32.02
C GLY A 141 8.68 -7.45 31.82
N SER A 142 7.69 -6.61 31.43
CA SER A 142 6.32 -7.10 31.18
C SER A 142 6.22 -7.84 29.87
N ALA A 143 5.48 -8.96 29.90
CA ALA A 143 5.09 -9.65 28.68
C ALA A 143 4.04 -8.83 27.90
N TYR A 144 4.21 -8.73 26.58
CA TYR A 144 3.25 -8.10 25.68
C TYR A 144 3.08 -8.95 24.42
N GLY A 145 2.00 -9.72 24.35
CA GLY A 145 1.80 -10.72 23.30
C GLY A 145 2.88 -11.81 23.34
N VAL A 146 3.57 -11.98 22.21
CA VAL A 146 4.68 -12.96 22.06
C VAL A 146 6.05 -12.39 22.46
N GLY A 147 6.11 -11.16 22.90
CA GLY A 147 7.36 -10.48 23.22
C GLY A 147 7.37 -9.91 24.63
N THR A 148 8.46 -9.24 24.96
CA THR A 148 8.73 -8.65 26.28
C THR A 148 9.12 -7.19 26.12
N ILE A 149 8.67 -6.33 27.02
CA ILE A 149 9.12 -4.94 27.08
C ILE A 149 10.50 -4.91 27.72
N ILE A 150 11.48 -4.41 26.99
CA ILE A 150 12.86 -4.26 27.43
C ILE A 150 13.26 -2.78 27.45
N GLU A 151 14.39 -2.47 28.05
CA GLU A 151 15.00 -1.14 28.02
C GLU A 151 16.26 -1.18 27.15
N VAL A 152 16.31 -0.25 26.18
CA VAL A 152 17.48 -0.08 25.31
C VAL A 152 17.77 1.43 25.25
N ASP A 153 18.97 1.82 25.64
CA ASP A 153 19.42 3.23 25.68
C ASP A 153 18.46 4.17 26.41
N GLY A 154 17.89 3.71 27.57
CA GLY A 154 16.94 4.48 28.35
C GLY A 154 15.54 4.59 27.75
N MET A 155 15.27 3.91 26.65
CA MET A 155 13.97 3.85 25.99
C MET A 155 13.33 2.48 26.15
N ARG A 156 12.00 2.47 26.35
CA ARG A 156 11.22 1.23 26.36
C ARG A 156 11.03 0.73 24.92
N MET A 157 11.49 -0.47 24.67
CA MET A 157 11.38 -1.16 23.40
C MET A 157 10.62 -2.48 23.58
N TRP A 158 10.13 -3.04 22.51
CA TRP A 158 9.43 -4.30 22.51
C TRP A 158 10.24 -5.33 21.72
N GLU A 159 10.72 -6.34 22.41
CA GLU A 159 11.46 -7.46 21.81
C GLU A 159 10.47 -8.53 21.36
N ILE A 160 10.48 -8.88 20.09
CA ILE A 160 9.60 -9.88 19.47
C ILE A 160 10.41 -10.84 18.58
N PRO A 161 9.95 -12.08 18.35
CA PRO A 161 10.56 -12.96 17.36
C PRO A 161 10.62 -12.29 15.98
N LEU A 162 11.78 -12.34 15.33
CA LEU A 162 12.03 -11.64 14.06
C LEU A 162 11.03 -12.01 12.95
N TRP A 163 10.70 -13.29 12.81
CA TRP A 163 9.72 -13.74 11.85
C TRP A 163 8.32 -13.15 12.07
N ARG A 164 7.96 -12.87 13.34
CA ARG A 164 6.70 -12.19 13.69
C ARG A 164 6.68 -10.75 13.24
N SER A 165 7.83 -10.09 13.28
CA SER A 165 7.96 -8.74 12.74
C SER A 165 7.74 -8.73 11.23
N TYR A 166 8.37 -9.63 10.47
CA TYR A 166 8.11 -9.77 9.02
C TYR A 166 6.66 -10.12 8.72
N PHE A 167 6.10 -11.06 9.50
CA PHE A 167 4.68 -11.42 9.40
C PHE A 167 3.77 -10.20 9.57
N ALA A 168 4.02 -9.35 10.57
CA ALA A 168 3.23 -8.15 10.80
C ALA A 168 3.23 -7.21 9.59
N GLY A 169 4.40 -7.00 8.98
CA GLY A 169 4.53 -6.19 7.77
C GLY A 169 3.76 -6.78 6.58
N CYS A 170 3.85 -8.10 6.37
CA CYS A 170 3.08 -8.81 5.34
C CYS A 170 1.57 -8.67 5.56
N ILE A 171 1.09 -8.78 6.80
CA ILE A 171 -0.33 -8.59 7.12
C ILE A 171 -0.77 -7.17 6.81
N LEU A 172 -0.05 -6.16 7.32
CA LEU A 172 -0.39 -4.76 7.07
C LEU A 172 -0.40 -4.41 5.58
N LEU A 173 0.49 -5.01 4.80
CA LEU A 173 0.50 -4.86 3.34
C LEU A 173 -0.69 -5.58 2.69
N GLY A 174 -0.93 -6.83 3.06
CA GLY A 174 -1.96 -7.68 2.46
C GLY A 174 -3.40 -7.24 2.73
N ILE A 175 -3.66 -6.50 3.80
CA ILE A 175 -5.00 -5.95 4.09
C ILE A 175 -5.24 -4.57 3.46
N ALA A 176 -4.24 -3.95 2.85
CA ALA A 176 -4.36 -2.63 2.26
C ALA A 176 -4.69 -2.71 0.76
N PRO A 177 -5.93 -2.44 0.33
CA PRO A 177 -6.27 -2.42 -1.09
C PRO A 177 -5.64 -1.21 -1.78
N CYS A 178 -5.10 -1.41 -2.97
CA CYS A 178 -4.44 -0.36 -3.73
C CYS A 178 -5.41 0.75 -4.17
N THR A 179 -4.92 1.99 -4.16
CA THR A 179 -5.66 3.17 -4.61
C THR A 179 -4.87 4.03 -5.60
N ALA A 180 -3.55 4.01 -5.54
CA ALA A 180 -2.69 4.86 -6.36
C ALA A 180 -2.25 4.19 -7.65
N MET A 181 -1.47 3.12 -7.53
CA MET A 181 -0.86 2.45 -8.67
C MET A 181 -1.86 1.70 -9.53
N VAL A 182 -3.01 1.35 -8.99
CA VAL A 182 -4.05 0.61 -9.71
C VAL A 182 -4.62 1.38 -10.91
N LEU A 183 -4.59 2.71 -10.89
CA LEU A 183 -4.96 3.53 -12.06
C LEU A 183 -3.98 3.29 -13.22
N VAL A 184 -2.70 3.17 -12.91
CA VAL A 184 -1.66 2.85 -13.92
C VAL A 184 -1.85 1.43 -14.45
N TRP A 185 -2.08 0.46 -13.57
CA TRP A 185 -2.28 -0.93 -13.96
C TRP A 185 -3.53 -1.12 -14.82
N GLY A 186 -4.66 -0.49 -14.44
CA GLY A 186 -5.92 -0.50 -15.20
C GLY A 186 -5.73 0.07 -16.60
N TYR A 187 -5.08 1.23 -16.71
CA TYR A 187 -4.77 1.87 -17.96
C TYR A 187 -3.86 1.00 -18.86
N LEU A 188 -2.76 0.45 -18.31
CA LEU A 188 -1.84 -0.44 -19.04
C LEU A 188 -2.54 -1.71 -19.54
N ALA A 189 -3.44 -2.27 -18.73
CA ALA A 189 -4.25 -3.43 -19.11
C ALA A 189 -5.38 -3.07 -20.11
N LYS A 190 -5.54 -1.80 -20.51
CA LYS A 190 -6.64 -1.32 -21.34
C LYS A 190 -8.02 -1.65 -20.74
N GLY A 191 -8.12 -1.52 -19.44
CA GLY A 191 -9.34 -1.71 -18.67
C GLY A 191 -10.30 -0.52 -18.76
N ASN A 192 -11.35 -0.57 -17.96
CA ASN A 192 -12.31 0.51 -17.78
C ASN A 192 -11.79 1.51 -16.72
N ASP A 193 -11.33 2.68 -17.17
CA ASP A 193 -10.77 3.71 -16.29
C ASP A 193 -11.84 4.26 -15.32
N GLY A 194 -13.09 4.38 -15.75
CA GLY A 194 -14.20 4.80 -14.91
C GLY A 194 -14.43 3.81 -13.77
N HIS A 195 -14.48 2.52 -14.06
CA HIS A 195 -14.59 1.47 -13.04
C HIS A 195 -13.40 1.51 -12.07
N THR A 196 -12.18 1.66 -12.61
CA THR A 196 -10.97 1.73 -11.78
C THR A 196 -11.01 2.91 -10.82
N LEU A 197 -11.40 4.10 -11.29
CA LEU A 197 -11.51 5.31 -10.47
C LEU A 197 -12.57 5.17 -9.37
N VAL A 198 -13.71 4.59 -9.70
CA VAL A 198 -14.76 4.29 -8.74
C VAL A 198 -14.27 3.33 -7.65
N MET A 199 -13.56 2.28 -8.03
CA MET A 199 -13.00 1.33 -7.08
C MET A 199 -11.94 1.96 -6.19
N VAL A 200 -11.12 2.89 -6.69
CA VAL A 200 -10.19 3.68 -5.88
C VAL A 200 -10.94 4.44 -4.78
N ALA A 201 -12.06 5.07 -5.12
CA ALA A 201 -12.87 5.80 -4.17
C ALA A 201 -13.49 4.87 -3.10
N ILE A 202 -14.08 3.75 -3.53
CA ILE A 202 -14.68 2.76 -2.63
C ILE A 202 -13.62 2.14 -1.72
N ASN A 203 -12.45 1.79 -2.26
CA ASN A 203 -11.34 1.28 -1.47
C ASN A 203 -10.88 2.27 -0.41
N SER A 204 -10.76 3.56 -0.76
CA SER A 204 -10.37 4.62 0.18
C SER A 204 -11.37 4.75 1.33
N LEU A 205 -12.68 4.72 1.03
CA LEU A 205 -13.72 4.80 2.04
C LEU A 205 -13.79 3.53 2.92
N THR A 206 -13.75 2.35 2.31
CA THR A 206 -13.80 1.10 3.06
C THR A 206 -12.54 0.88 3.89
N MET A 207 -11.39 1.40 3.45
CA MET A 207 -10.13 1.33 4.18
C MET A 207 -10.19 2.10 5.51
N LEU A 208 -10.92 3.22 5.59
CA LEU A 208 -11.13 3.94 6.84
C LEU A 208 -11.73 3.08 7.94
N LEU A 209 -12.58 2.13 7.57
CA LEU A 209 -13.29 1.25 8.51
C LEU A 209 -12.59 -0.10 8.67
N LEU A 210 -12.31 -0.78 7.55
CA LEU A 210 -11.93 -2.19 7.54
C LEU A 210 -10.44 -2.42 7.74
N TYR A 211 -9.58 -1.48 7.32
CA TYR A 211 -8.13 -1.64 7.46
C TYR A 211 -7.70 -1.80 8.93
N GLY A 212 -8.19 -0.92 9.81
CA GLY A 212 -7.91 -1.01 11.24
C GLY A 212 -8.53 -2.23 11.90
N LEU A 213 -9.79 -2.56 11.55
CA LEU A 213 -10.49 -3.72 12.10
C LEU A 213 -9.78 -5.03 11.76
N LEU A 214 -9.49 -5.25 10.47
CA LEU A 214 -8.81 -6.47 10.02
C LEU A 214 -7.35 -6.51 10.46
N GLY A 215 -6.64 -5.37 10.43
CA GLY A 215 -5.26 -5.27 10.92
C GLY A 215 -5.15 -5.63 12.38
N GLY A 216 -5.96 -5.01 13.23
CA GLY A 216 -6.01 -5.31 14.65
C GLY A 216 -6.43 -6.76 14.93
N PHE A 217 -7.40 -7.28 14.19
CA PHE A 217 -7.84 -8.66 14.32
C PHE A 217 -6.74 -9.66 13.91
N LEU A 218 -6.20 -9.55 12.70
CA LEU A 218 -5.22 -10.52 12.16
C LEU A 218 -3.89 -10.48 12.91
N LEU A 219 -3.42 -9.29 13.29
CA LEU A 219 -2.21 -9.17 14.12
C LEU A 219 -2.44 -9.81 15.50
N ARG A 220 -3.61 -9.61 16.11
CA ARG A 220 -3.95 -10.23 17.39
C ARG A 220 -4.05 -11.74 17.29
N VAL A 221 -4.66 -12.30 16.24
CA VAL A 221 -4.64 -13.74 15.95
C VAL A 221 -3.21 -14.25 15.77
N GLY A 222 -2.33 -13.43 15.17
CA GLY A 222 -0.88 -13.66 15.11
C GLY A 222 -0.15 -13.42 16.44
N HIS A 223 -0.84 -13.26 17.56
CA HIS A 223 -0.29 -12.97 18.89
C HIS A 223 0.53 -11.68 18.98
N LEU A 224 0.29 -10.72 18.08
CA LEU A 224 0.87 -9.38 18.09
C LEU A 224 -0.24 -8.38 18.48
N PRO A 225 -0.46 -8.11 19.76
CA PRO A 225 -1.48 -7.16 20.19
C PRO A 225 -1.10 -5.75 19.71
N VAL A 226 -2.04 -5.10 19.06
CA VAL A 226 -1.88 -3.75 18.56
C VAL A 226 -2.93 -2.85 19.18
N PRO A 227 -2.55 -1.73 19.80
CA PRO A 227 -3.52 -0.84 20.40
C PRO A 227 -4.32 -0.10 19.35
N TRP A 228 -5.63 -0.07 19.52
CA TRP A 228 -6.57 0.61 18.63
C TRP A 228 -6.23 2.09 18.41
N ARG A 229 -5.68 2.76 19.45
CA ARG A 229 -5.27 4.17 19.35
C ARG A 229 -4.21 4.39 18.28
N ALA A 230 -3.21 3.51 18.20
CA ALA A 230 -2.16 3.60 17.19
C ALA A 230 -2.70 3.33 15.76
N LEU A 231 -3.53 2.30 15.60
CA LEU A 231 -4.17 2.00 14.32
C LEU A 231 -5.09 3.13 13.84
N LEU A 232 -5.97 3.63 14.72
CA LEU A 232 -6.88 4.72 14.36
C LEU A 232 -6.13 6.00 14.03
N LEU A 233 -5.05 6.31 14.73
CA LEU A 233 -4.23 7.47 14.44
C LEU A 233 -3.55 7.33 13.06
N SER A 234 -3.00 6.16 12.73
CA SER A 234 -2.39 5.93 11.42
C SER A 234 -3.39 6.11 10.28
N ILE A 235 -4.57 5.51 10.39
CA ILE A 235 -5.63 5.66 9.40
C ILE A 235 -6.08 7.13 9.28
N SER A 236 -6.19 7.83 10.40
CA SER A 236 -6.61 9.23 10.42
C SER A 236 -5.60 10.13 9.69
N VAL A 237 -4.31 9.94 9.95
CA VAL A 237 -3.25 10.76 9.36
C VAL A 237 -3.00 10.42 7.88
N TYR A 238 -2.94 9.13 7.56
CA TYR A 238 -2.48 8.69 6.24
C TYR A 238 -3.60 8.44 5.22
N VAL A 239 -4.85 8.27 5.68
CA VAL A 239 -6.00 8.02 4.79
C VAL A 239 -7.06 9.11 4.95
N ALA A 240 -7.57 9.34 6.18
CA ALA A 240 -8.68 10.25 6.40
C ALA A 240 -8.31 11.71 6.08
N LEU A 241 -7.14 12.18 6.50
CA LEU A 241 -6.69 13.55 6.28
C LEU A 241 -6.52 13.88 4.79
N PRO A 242 -5.79 13.07 3.96
CA PRO A 242 -5.71 13.33 2.52
C PRO A 242 -7.07 13.25 1.82
N LEU A 243 -7.93 12.30 2.23
CA LEU A 243 -9.27 12.16 1.67
C LEU A 243 -10.15 13.39 1.96
N ALA A 244 -10.17 13.84 3.21
CA ALA A 244 -10.92 15.04 3.61
C ALA A 244 -10.39 16.28 2.90
N ALA A 245 -9.06 16.46 2.87
CA ALA A 245 -8.41 17.57 2.15
C ALA A 245 -8.76 17.53 0.65
N GLY A 246 -8.71 16.36 0.03
CA GLY A 246 -9.08 16.17 -1.38
C GLY A 246 -10.53 16.53 -1.66
N PHE A 247 -11.45 16.03 -0.84
CA PHE A 247 -12.87 16.32 -0.95
C PHE A 247 -13.20 17.81 -0.81
N VAL A 248 -12.66 18.44 0.24
CA VAL A 248 -12.89 19.88 0.49
C VAL A 248 -12.29 20.73 -0.63
N SER A 249 -11.05 20.44 -1.04
CA SER A 249 -10.37 21.16 -2.12
C SER A 249 -11.10 21.02 -3.44
N ARG A 250 -11.56 19.83 -3.82
CA ARG A 250 -12.35 19.61 -5.03
C ARG A 250 -13.59 20.47 -5.03
N LYS A 251 -14.39 20.41 -3.96
CA LYS A 251 -15.64 21.16 -3.84
C LYS A 251 -15.39 22.67 -3.91
N TRP A 252 -14.39 23.16 -3.17
CA TRP A 252 -14.05 24.57 -3.13
C TRP A 252 -13.53 25.10 -4.48
N ILE A 253 -12.63 24.35 -5.13
CA ILE A 253 -12.02 24.76 -6.40
C ILE A 253 -13.05 24.76 -7.53
N ILE A 254 -13.89 23.71 -7.60
CA ILE A 254 -14.96 23.64 -8.61
C ILE A 254 -15.94 24.82 -8.42
N HIS A 255 -16.30 25.13 -7.18
CA HIS A 255 -17.17 26.28 -6.89
C HIS A 255 -16.52 27.62 -7.26
N ALA A 256 -15.22 27.80 -6.99
CA ALA A 256 -14.52 29.08 -7.20
C ALA A 256 -14.04 29.29 -8.65
N ARG A 257 -13.63 28.24 -9.36
CA ARG A 257 -12.98 28.32 -10.67
C ARG A 257 -13.69 27.53 -11.78
N GLY A 258 -14.69 26.74 -11.44
CA GLY A 258 -15.41 25.88 -12.37
C GLY A 258 -14.72 24.55 -12.65
N GLU A 259 -15.50 23.61 -13.16
CA GLU A 259 -15.06 22.23 -13.39
C GLU A 259 -14.00 22.11 -14.51
N THR A 260 -14.12 22.93 -15.57
CA THR A 260 -13.15 22.95 -16.68
C THR A 260 -11.76 23.32 -16.19
N TRP A 261 -11.65 24.39 -15.39
CA TRP A 261 -10.36 24.79 -14.81
C TRP A 261 -9.79 23.74 -13.87
N PHE A 262 -10.66 23.10 -13.09
CA PHE A 262 -10.26 22.00 -12.19
C PHE A 262 -9.67 20.84 -12.98
N ARG A 263 -10.34 20.35 -14.04
CA ARG A 263 -9.89 19.20 -14.84
C ARG A 263 -8.65 19.52 -15.68
N GLU A 264 -8.62 20.65 -16.37
CA GLU A 264 -7.57 20.98 -17.35
C GLU A 264 -6.31 21.57 -16.73
N LYS A 265 -6.43 22.36 -15.65
CA LYS A 265 -5.27 23.05 -15.04
C LYS A 265 -4.88 22.42 -13.70
N PHE A 266 -5.82 22.34 -12.75
CA PHE A 266 -5.48 21.90 -11.40
C PHE A 266 -5.01 20.46 -11.34
N LEU A 267 -5.75 19.52 -11.92
CA LEU A 267 -5.35 18.11 -11.96
C LEU A 267 -4.04 17.89 -12.75
N HIS A 268 -3.79 18.71 -13.77
CA HIS A 268 -2.56 18.63 -14.54
C HIS A 268 -1.33 19.04 -13.73
N ILE A 269 -1.46 20.04 -12.86
CA ILE A 269 -0.40 20.44 -11.92
C ILE A 269 -0.16 19.39 -10.84
N LEU A 270 -1.21 18.71 -10.38
CA LEU A 270 -1.10 17.73 -9.31
C LEU A 270 -0.44 16.40 -9.75
N THR A 271 -0.55 16.02 -11.01
CA THR A 271 0.02 14.76 -11.51
C THR A 271 1.54 14.66 -11.29
N PRO A 272 2.37 15.63 -11.68
CA PRO A 272 3.80 15.58 -11.37
C PRO A 272 4.10 15.62 -9.85
N VAL A 273 3.26 16.27 -9.05
CA VAL A 273 3.43 16.29 -7.58
C VAL A 273 3.32 14.88 -7.00
N THR A 274 2.33 14.09 -7.45
CA THR A 274 2.19 12.68 -7.04
C THR A 274 3.43 11.86 -7.40
N ILE A 275 3.94 12.03 -8.63
CA ILE A 275 5.11 11.29 -9.11
C ILE A 275 6.35 11.64 -8.29
N VAL A 276 6.61 12.94 -8.10
CA VAL A 276 7.77 13.40 -7.30
C VAL A 276 7.66 12.91 -5.86
N ALA A 277 6.49 13.04 -5.25
CA ALA A 277 6.26 12.55 -3.89
C ALA A 277 6.50 11.03 -3.77
N LEU A 278 6.04 10.23 -4.74
CA LEU A 278 6.31 8.79 -4.81
C LEU A 278 7.81 8.51 -4.88
N LEU A 279 8.53 9.14 -5.82
CA LEU A 279 9.97 8.91 -6.00
C LEU A 279 10.76 9.32 -4.75
N VAL A 280 10.44 10.47 -4.15
CA VAL A 280 11.07 10.93 -2.91
C VAL A 280 10.78 9.96 -1.76
N THR A 281 9.54 9.47 -1.63
CA THR A 281 9.19 8.46 -0.62
C THR A 281 10.04 7.21 -0.78
N LEU A 282 10.19 6.69 -2.00
CA LEU A 282 11.02 5.52 -2.27
C LEU A 282 12.49 5.78 -1.90
N VAL A 283 13.07 6.90 -2.31
CA VAL A 283 14.46 7.26 -1.95
C VAL A 283 14.63 7.32 -0.43
N LEU A 284 13.73 7.95 0.30
CA LEU A 284 13.78 8.03 1.76
C LEU A 284 13.72 6.65 2.40
N LEU A 285 12.75 5.83 1.99
CA LEU A 285 12.57 4.47 2.53
C LEU A 285 13.80 3.59 2.31
N PHE A 286 14.37 3.64 1.10
CA PHE A 286 15.58 2.88 0.79
C PHE A 286 16.84 3.48 1.41
N SER A 287 16.87 4.78 1.73
CA SER A 287 17.98 5.37 2.48
C SER A 287 17.99 4.91 3.94
N PHE A 288 16.83 4.70 4.53
CA PHE A 288 16.70 4.20 5.91
C PHE A 288 16.92 2.69 6.04
N LYS A 289 16.67 1.91 4.99
CA LYS A 289 16.75 0.45 4.99
C LYS A 289 17.90 -0.13 4.19
N GLY A 290 18.68 0.71 3.53
CA GLY A 290 19.71 0.29 2.59
C GLY A 290 20.76 -0.65 3.21
N GLU A 291 21.23 -0.36 4.41
CA GLU A 291 22.19 -1.24 5.12
C GLU A 291 21.56 -2.61 5.41
N THR A 292 20.38 -2.65 6.00
CA THR A 292 19.68 -3.91 6.31
C THR A 292 19.44 -4.76 5.06
N ILE A 293 19.14 -4.12 3.92
CA ILE A 293 18.90 -4.78 2.63
C ILE A 293 20.19 -5.40 2.08
N LEU A 294 21.31 -4.69 2.19
CA LEU A 294 22.59 -5.15 1.66
C LEU A 294 23.23 -6.20 2.54
N ASP A 295 23.10 -6.08 3.86
CA ASP A 295 23.70 -7.00 4.83
C ASP A 295 22.95 -8.34 4.90
N ASN A 296 21.63 -8.32 4.60
CA ASN A 296 20.79 -9.50 4.68
C ASN A 296 19.94 -9.72 3.41
N PRO A 297 20.55 -9.97 2.23
CA PRO A 297 19.84 -10.12 0.98
C PRO A 297 18.89 -11.33 0.97
N LEU A 298 19.18 -12.39 1.72
CA LEU A 298 18.32 -13.57 1.87
C LEU A 298 16.99 -13.22 2.58
N THR A 299 17.01 -12.29 3.51
CA THR A 299 15.80 -11.82 4.19
C THR A 299 14.77 -11.26 3.20
N ILE A 300 15.26 -10.54 2.18
CA ILE A 300 14.39 -10.01 1.12
C ILE A 300 13.72 -11.14 0.36
N VAL A 301 14.46 -12.21 0.05
CA VAL A 301 13.91 -13.37 -0.67
C VAL A 301 12.85 -14.07 0.17
N TRP A 302 13.08 -14.27 1.47
CA TRP A 302 12.09 -14.90 2.35
C TRP A 302 10.79 -14.11 2.47
N ILE A 303 10.86 -12.79 2.48
CA ILE A 303 9.70 -11.91 2.50
C ILE A 303 9.04 -11.83 1.11
N ALA A 304 9.86 -11.79 0.05
CA ALA A 304 9.39 -11.65 -1.32
C ALA A 304 8.54 -12.85 -1.78
N ILE A 305 8.92 -14.07 -1.40
CA ILE A 305 8.21 -15.30 -1.82
C ILE A 305 6.73 -15.31 -1.39
N PRO A 306 6.38 -15.14 -0.09
CA PRO A 306 4.98 -15.09 0.32
C PRO A 306 4.21 -13.95 -0.34
N LEU A 307 4.82 -12.78 -0.53
CA LEU A 307 4.18 -11.65 -1.20
C LEU A 307 3.92 -11.93 -2.68
N PHE A 308 4.87 -12.52 -3.39
CA PHE A 308 4.72 -12.93 -4.79
C PHE A 308 3.59 -13.94 -4.96
N ILE A 309 3.57 -14.98 -4.10
CA ILE A 309 2.56 -16.03 -4.14
C ILE A 309 1.17 -15.43 -3.87
N GLN A 310 1.07 -14.58 -2.85
CA GLN A 310 -0.19 -13.92 -2.51
C GLN A 310 -0.72 -13.05 -3.66
N THR A 311 0.11 -12.17 -4.24
CA THR A 311 -0.26 -11.31 -5.36
C THR A 311 -0.74 -12.12 -6.56
N THR A 312 -0.01 -13.17 -6.92
CA THR A 312 -0.34 -14.04 -8.06
C THR A 312 -1.62 -14.85 -7.79
N LEU A 313 -1.77 -15.37 -6.58
CA LEU A 313 -2.97 -16.12 -6.17
C LEU A 313 -4.23 -15.24 -6.23
N ILE A 314 -4.15 -14.03 -5.65
CA ILE A 314 -5.29 -13.10 -5.63
C ILE A 314 -5.66 -12.64 -7.03
N PHE A 315 -4.66 -12.36 -7.88
CA PHE A 315 -4.92 -12.09 -9.28
C PHE A 315 -5.65 -13.25 -9.95
N GLY A 316 -5.13 -14.47 -9.82
CA GLY A 316 -5.72 -15.67 -10.43
C GLY A 316 -7.16 -15.92 -9.97
N LEU A 317 -7.42 -15.79 -8.68
CA LEU A 317 -8.76 -15.90 -8.11
C LEU A 317 -9.70 -14.81 -8.63
N GLY A 318 -9.27 -13.54 -8.58
CA GLY A 318 -10.07 -12.40 -9.04
C GLY A 318 -10.37 -12.48 -10.53
N TYR A 319 -9.37 -12.81 -11.35
CA TYR A 319 -9.50 -12.92 -12.81
C TYR A 319 -10.35 -14.12 -13.21
N GLY A 320 -10.17 -15.27 -12.52
CA GLY A 320 -10.97 -16.47 -12.72
C GLY A 320 -12.44 -16.26 -12.34
N LEU A 321 -12.70 -15.64 -11.17
CA LEU A 321 -14.06 -15.32 -10.75
C LEU A 321 -14.73 -14.29 -11.66
N ALA A 322 -13.99 -13.29 -12.14
CA ALA A 322 -14.50 -12.33 -13.11
C ALA A 322 -14.97 -13.01 -14.40
N ARG A 323 -14.19 -14.01 -14.88
CA ARG A 323 -14.57 -14.84 -16.02
C ARG A 323 -15.82 -15.69 -15.74
N LEU A 324 -15.91 -16.32 -14.57
CA LEU A 324 -17.09 -17.11 -14.17
C LEU A 324 -18.36 -16.26 -14.06
N LEU A 325 -18.22 -15.01 -13.60
CA LEU A 325 -19.31 -14.04 -13.54
C LEU A 325 -19.65 -13.42 -14.91
N LYS A 326 -18.92 -13.83 -15.97
CA LYS A 326 -19.10 -13.33 -17.35
C LYS A 326 -18.93 -11.80 -17.46
N LEU A 327 -18.01 -11.23 -16.69
CA LEU A 327 -17.69 -9.80 -16.81
C LEU A 327 -17.01 -9.52 -18.16
N SER A 328 -17.17 -8.28 -18.67
CA SER A 328 -16.37 -7.82 -19.81
C SER A 328 -14.88 -7.82 -19.45
N TYR A 329 -14.02 -7.97 -20.45
CA TYR A 329 -12.57 -7.83 -20.23
C TYR A 329 -12.22 -6.49 -19.56
N ARG A 330 -12.88 -5.42 -20.01
CA ARG A 330 -12.63 -4.05 -19.50
C ARG A 330 -12.91 -3.88 -18.03
N ASP A 331 -13.83 -4.67 -17.46
CA ASP A 331 -14.14 -4.66 -16.03
C ASP A 331 -13.37 -5.76 -15.27
N ALA A 332 -13.16 -6.91 -15.91
CA ALA A 332 -12.47 -8.05 -15.31
C ALA A 332 -10.98 -7.76 -15.02
N ALA A 333 -10.28 -7.14 -15.99
CA ALA A 333 -8.86 -6.84 -15.83
C ALA A 333 -8.60 -5.84 -14.67
N PRO A 334 -9.27 -4.67 -14.59
CA PRO A 334 -9.13 -3.79 -13.44
C PRO A 334 -9.52 -4.46 -12.11
N SER A 335 -10.63 -5.20 -12.06
CA SER A 335 -11.07 -5.87 -10.83
C SER A 335 -10.02 -6.82 -10.28
N ALA A 336 -9.39 -7.64 -11.15
CA ALA A 336 -8.32 -8.55 -10.76
C ALA A 336 -7.03 -7.81 -10.37
N MET A 337 -6.66 -6.77 -11.11
CA MET A 337 -5.46 -5.96 -10.83
C MET A 337 -5.60 -5.20 -9.51
N ILE A 338 -6.78 -4.64 -9.21
CA ILE A 338 -7.08 -3.97 -7.94
C ILE A 338 -6.97 -4.96 -6.77
N GLY A 339 -7.50 -6.17 -6.93
CA GLY A 339 -7.38 -7.22 -5.92
C GLY A 339 -5.93 -7.61 -5.64
N ALA A 340 -5.13 -7.79 -6.69
CA ALA A 340 -3.74 -8.22 -6.59
C ALA A 340 -2.79 -7.14 -6.05
N SER A 341 -3.03 -5.88 -6.37
CA SER A 341 -2.18 -4.76 -5.96
C SER A 341 -2.41 -4.38 -4.49
N ASN A 342 -1.35 -3.94 -3.81
CA ASN A 342 -1.38 -3.53 -2.41
C ASN A 342 -1.18 -2.02 -2.29
N HIS A 343 -1.71 -1.44 -1.22
CA HIS A 343 -1.45 -0.05 -0.87
C HIS A 343 -0.23 0.02 0.05
N PHE A 344 0.96 -0.12 -0.54
CA PHE A 344 2.21 -0.19 0.23
C PHE A 344 2.47 1.08 1.04
N GLU A 345 2.02 2.23 0.58
CA GLU A 345 2.22 3.52 1.24
C GLU A 345 1.59 3.55 2.63
N VAL A 346 0.33 3.14 2.72
CA VAL A 346 -0.38 3.06 4.00
C VAL A 346 0.21 1.94 4.86
N ALA A 347 0.59 0.82 4.26
CA ALA A 347 1.21 -0.28 4.97
C ALA A 347 2.56 0.13 5.60
N ILE A 348 3.43 0.82 4.84
CA ILE A 348 4.70 1.34 5.34
C ILE A 348 4.46 2.35 6.47
N ALA A 349 3.58 3.31 6.26
CA ALA A 349 3.27 4.32 7.26
C ALA A 349 2.75 3.69 8.56
N THR A 350 1.84 2.73 8.45
CA THR A 350 1.27 2.03 9.61
C THR A 350 2.31 1.14 10.28
N SER A 351 3.10 0.37 9.54
CA SER A 351 4.14 -0.48 10.13
C SER A 351 5.21 0.33 10.84
N THR A 352 5.64 1.45 10.25
CA THR A 352 6.59 2.37 10.87
C THR A 352 6.02 3.00 12.14
N MET A 353 4.75 3.36 12.14
CA MET A 353 4.09 3.93 13.31
C MET A 353 3.92 2.93 14.44
N LEU A 354 3.60 1.66 14.12
CA LEU A 354 3.36 0.63 15.11
C LEU A 354 4.64 0.01 15.66
N PHE A 355 5.61 -0.25 14.81
CA PHE A 355 6.81 -1.04 15.14
C PHE A 355 8.12 -0.25 15.04
N GLY A 356 8.08 0.94 14.47
CA GLY A 356 9.27 1.75 14.18
C GLY A 356 9.84 1.51 12.78
N LEU A 357 10.59 2.49 12.32
CA LEU A 357 11.16 2.47 10.97
C LEU A 357 12.22 1.37 10.81
N SER A 358 13.02 1.06 11.85
CA SER A 358 14.03 0.00 11.84
C SER A 358 13.47 -1.41 11.88
N SER A 359 12.17 -1.60 12.12
CA SER A 359 11.55 -2.92 12.29
C SER A 359 11.55 -3.79 11.05
N GLY A 360 11.53 -5.10 11.24
CA GLY A 360 11.27 -6.07 10.19
C GLY A 360 9.91 -5.91 9.54
N ALA A 361 8.91 -5.41 10.28
CA ALA A 361 7.59 -5.09 9.74
C ALA A 361 7.66 -3.97 8.68
N ALA A 362 8.41 -2.90 8.96
CA ALA A 362 8.64 -1.85 7.96
C ALA A 362 9.45 -2.38 6.77
N LEU A 363 10.45 -3.23 7.00
CA LEU A 363 11.21 -3.88 5.92
C LEU A 363 10.31 -4.72 5.02
N ALA A 364 9.42 -5.52 5.58
CA ALA A 364 8.53 -6.36 4.78
C ALA A 364 7.60 -5.54 3.88
N THR A 365 7.11 -4.38 4.34
CA THR A 365 6.29 -3.49 3.51
C THR A 365 7.09 -2.84 2.38
N VAL A 366 8.38 -2.54 2.60
CA VAL A 366 9.29 -2.02 1.56
C VAL A 366 9.62 -3.08 0.51
N VAL A 367 9.84 -4.33 0.93
CA VAL A 367 10.02 -5.47 0.01
C VAL A 367 8.78 -5.66 -0.87
N GLY A 368 7.58 -5.37 -0.35
CA GLY A 368 6.36 -5.38 -1.12
C GLY A 368 6.43 -4.50 -2.37
N VAL A 369 7.00 -3.30 -2.27
CA VAL A 369 7.18 -2.39 -3.42
C VAL A 369 8.10 -3.00 -4.49
N LEU A 370 9.20 -3.66 -4.04
CA LEU A 370 10.15 -4.31 -4.95
C LEU A 370 9.48 -5.40 -5.80
N ILE A 371 8.57 -6.15 -5.19
CA ILE A 371 7.88 -7.27 -5.83
C ILE A 371 6.70 -6.78 -6.66
N GLU A 372 5.94 -5.81 -6.17
CA GLU A 372 4.70 -5.38 -6.79
C GLU A 372 4.90 -4.91 -8.23
N VAL A 373 5.84 -4.00 -8.48
CA VAL A 373 6.00 -3.39 -9.80
C VAL A 373 6.30 -4.42 -10.90
N PRO A 374 7.33 -5.29 -10.78
CA PRO A 374 7.61 -6.29 -11.81
C PRO A 374 6.49 -7.31 -11.96
N VAL A 375 5.87 -7.75 -10.86
CA VAL A 375 4.78 -8.73 -10.91
C VAL A 375 3.55 -8.13 -11.58
N MET A 376 3.14 -6.93 -11.21
CA MET A 376 1.98 -6.28 -11.81
C MET A 376 2.16 -6.04 -13.31
N LEU A 377 3.36 -5.68 -13.77
CA LEU A 377 3.66 -5.57 -15.20
C LEU A 377 3.55 -6.93 -15.93
N LEU A 378 3.96 -8.02 -15.27
CA LEU A 378 3.74 -9.37 -15.79
C LEU A 378 2.25 -9.69 -15.92
N LEU A 379 1.47 -9.38 -14.87
CA LEU A 379 0.01 -9.60 -14.83
C LEU A 379 -0.71 -8.76 -15.89
N VAL A 380 -0.29 -7.52 -16.14
CA VAL A 380 -0.77 -6.69 -17.27
C VAL A 380 -0.57 -7.41 -18.61
N LYS A 381 0.63 -7.98 -18.83
CA LYS A 381 0.91 -8.74 -20.05
C LYS A 381 0.02 -9.97 -20.18
N ILE A 382 -0.28 -10.64 -19.06
CA ILE A 382 -1.20 -11.79 -19.03
C ILE A 382 -2.61 -11.31 -19.42
N CYS A 383 -3.12 -10.24 -18.80
CA CYS A 383 -4.41 -9.65 -19.14
C CYS A 383 -4.53 -9.37 -20.66
N LEU A 384 -3.54 -8.67 -21.22
CA LEU A 384 -3.54 -8.32 -22.65
C LEU A 384 -3.55 -9.53 -23.58
N LYS A 385 -2.82 -10.61 -23.22
CA LYS A 385 -2.77 -11.86 -23.99
C LYS A 385 -4.06 -12.68 -23.88
N THR A 386 -4.77 -12.57 -22.79
CA THR A 386 -5.95 -13.37 -22.47
C THR A 386 -7.27 -12.61 -22.65
N LYS A 387 -7.22 -11.45 -23.33
CA LYS A 387 -8.40 -10.62 -23.61
C LYS A 387 -9.55 -11.41 -24.24
N GLY A 388 -9.25 -12.32 -25.15
CA GLY A 388 -10.24 -13.17 -25.82
C GLY A 388 -10.91 -14.23 -24.92
N TRP A 389 -10.54 -14.34 -23.62
CA TRP A 389 -11.20 -15.25 -22.67
C TRP A 389 -12.52 -14.69 -22.13
N PHE A 390 -12.81 -13.44 -22.37
CA PHE A 390 -13.96 -12.71 -21.85
C PHE A 390 -14.96 -12.40 -22.95
N PRO A 391 -16.25 -12.26 -22.62
CA PRO A 391 -17.29 -11.89 -23.58
C PRO A 391 -16.97 -10.56 -24.29
N ALA A 392 -17.40 -10.43 -25.53
CA ALA A 392 -17.36 -9.17 -26.26
C ALA A 392 -18.34 -8.16 -25.64
N GLU A 393 -18.06 -6.86 -25.76
CA GLU A 393 -18.90 -5.79 -25.20
C GLU A 393 -20.33 -5.75 -25.76
N SER A 394 -20.59 -6.39 -26.92
CA SER A 394 -21.90 -6.44 -27.56
C SER A 394 -22.91 -7.39 -26.88
N ASP A 395 -22.48 -8.21 -25.92
CA ASP A 395 -23.30 -9.25 -25.31
C ASP A 395 -23.80 -8.89 -23.89
N GLN A 396 -23.65 -7.64 -23.46
CA GLN A 396 -24.12 -7.09 -22.19
C GLN A 396 -25.03 -5.88 -22.46
#